data_edf80d6314c3e91d5dde48726e30d347
#
_entry.id   edf80d6314c3e91d5dde48726e30d347
#
_cell.length_a   1.000
_cell.length_b   1.000
_cell.length_c   1.000
_cell.angle_alpha   90.00
_cell.angle_beta   90.00
_cell.angle_gamma   90.00
#
_symmetry.space_group_name_H-M   'P 1'
#
loop_
_entity.id
_entity.type
_entity.pdbx_description
1 polymer ?
#
loop_
_entity_poly.entity_id
_entity_poly.type
_entity_poly.pdbx_seq_one_letter_code
_entity_poly.pdbx_strand_id
1 'polypeptide(L)'
;MKNVMNNQMKTPFSKLLLVSLLALLAIGCSKEEKVESIPDVAFVPPSSAQFQGLREIALNDHTETVNFNAENGLSFTSNDGTVLNIPANCLTLNGNLVTGEVELSFVDIFESGDMLPTNKPTMGLNSNGDKAMLITGGEFFIEVTKDGVPLDSGCVLQLLVPGENTGGADPEMILWKGIIDEKGDLTWDEVEPGTHNELFTEGETYIVFLDEFGWTNIDKFYSDPRPKTTLKVKAPEGFNYDNSAVYLSYDGEPNALAQLDTFDEQAGLFSEHYGQIPIGLKVHIIFATAEGDNWRYAIQGVTIAENDVYVFNLEDTQVNTHENMVAAINNLP
;
A
#
# COMPACT_ATOMS: atom_id res chain seq x y z
N MET A 1 -22.24 69.85 -21.09
CA MET A 1 -23.43 70.62 -20.54
C MET A 1 -23.31 70.42 -19.02
N LYS A 2 -22.91 71.45 -18.36
CA LYS A 2 -23.59 72.22 -17.29
C LYS A 2 -23.91 71.41 -16.08
N ASN A 3 -23.55 71.70 -14.91
CA ASN A 3 -23.11 72.87 -14.08
C ASN A 3 -23.19 72.31 -12.63
N VAL A 4 -22.20 72.37 -11.78
CA VAL A 4 -21.77 73.54 -10.96
C VAL A 4 -22.62 73.78 -9.71
N MET A 5 -21.89 73.91 -8.65
CA MET A 5 -21.97 74.72 -7.41
C MET A 5 -22.35 73.99 -6.14
N ASN A 6 -21.41 73.82 -5.20
CA ASN A 6 -20.81 74.86 -4.33
C ASN A 6 -21.80 75.46 -3.32
N ASN A 7 -21.64 75.21 -2.08
CA ASN A 7 -21.54 76.30 -1.12
C ASN A 7 -21.01 75.92 0.26
N GLN A 8 -20.13 76.72 0.67
CA GLN A 8 -19.53 76.88 2.01
C GLN A 8 -20.52 77.51 2.99
N MET A 9 -20.40 77.35 4.28
CA MET A 9 -20.03 78.45 5.15
C MET A 9 -20.29 78.20 6.64
N LYS A 10 -19.23 78.36 7.44
CA LYS A 10 -19.09 79.15 8.67
C LYS A 10 -19.48 78.59 10.02
N THR A 11 -18.45 78.52 10.81
CA THR A 11 -18.41 78.63 12.30
C THR A 11 -18.98 79.97 12.79
N PRO A 12 -19.36 80.14 14.08
CA PRO A 12 -18.38 80.64 15.04
C PRO A 12 -18.54 80.17 16.51
N PHE A 13 -17.39 80.14 17.17
CA PHE A 13 -17.05 80.57 18.58
C PHE A 13 -18.16 80.75 19.62
N SER A 14 -17.99 80.13 20.85
CA SER A 14 -17.67 80.91 22.06
C SER A 14 -17.89 80.14 23.36
N LYS A 15 -16.88 80.26 24.19
CA LYS A 15 -16.82 80.34 25.71
C LYS A 15 -16.83 79.08 26.52
N LEU A 16 -15.67 78.72 26.96
CA LEU A 16 -15.10 78.72 28.33
C LEU A 16 -16.08 78.63 29.48
N LEU A 17 -16.07 77.51 30.21
CA LEU A 17 -16.23 77.49 31.63
C LEU A 17 -15.43 76.33 32.26
N LEU A 18 -14.53 76.76 33.13
CA LEU A 18 -13.62 75.95 33.96
C LEU A 18 -14.45 75.41 35.12
N VAL A 19 -14.50 74.07 35.37
CA VAL A 19 -14.73 73.49 36.68
C VAL A 19 -13.84 72.28 36.83
N SER A 20 -12.91 72.42 37.71
CA SER A 20 -12.12 71.34 38.32
C SER A 20 -12.99 70.42 39.13
N LEU A 21 -12.77 69.08 39.01
CA LEU A 21 -12.75 68.20 40.21
C LEU A 21 -12.36 66.77 39.91
N LEU A 22 -11.42 66.32 40.65
CA LEU A 22 -11.12 64.98 41.19
C LEU A 22 -10.82 63.84 40.21
N ALA A 23 -9.53 63.55 40.20
CA ALA A 23 -8.96 62.28 39.80
C ALA A 23 -9.50 61.12 40.64
N LEU A 24 -10.14 60.15 40.02
CA LEU A 24 -10.28 58.80 40.51
C LEU A 24 -9.48 57.87 39.61
N LEU A 25 -8.28 57.54 40.12
CA LEU A 25 -7.46 56.46 39.58
C LEU A 25 -8.20 55.12 39.83
N ALA A 26 -8.96 54.66 38.86
CA ALA A 26 -9.34 53.26 38.77
C ALA A 26 -8.15 52.47 38.25
N ILE A 27 -7.43 51.84 39.17
CA ILE A 27 -6.44 50.80 38.84
C ILE A 27 -7.29 49.58 38.40
N GLY A 28 -7.56 49.48 37.10
CA GLY A 28 -8.06 48.26 36.49
C GLY A 28 -6.90 47.27 36.45
N CYS A 29 -6.84 46.35 37.44
CA CYS A 29 -6.13 45.11 37.25
C CYS A 29 -6.80 44.33 36.11
N SER A 30 -6.26 44.43 34.89
CA SER A 30 -6.48 43.41 33.88
C SER A 30 -5.81 42.14 34.41
N LYS A 31 -6.60 41.19 34.91
CA LYS A 31 -6.14 39.80 34.96
C LYS A 31 -5.84 39.41 33.52
N GLU A 32 -4.56 39.33 33.16
CA GLU A 32 -4.14 38.50 32.06
C GLU A 32 -4.59 37.08 32.41
N GLU A 33 -5.67 36.63 31.80
CA GLU A 33 -5.92 35.20 31.71
C GLU A 33 -4.70 34.60 30.99
N LYS A 34 -3.85 33.95 31.80
CA LYS A 34 -2.89 33.00 31.20
C LYS A 34 -3.73 32.00 30.41
N VAL A 35 -3.73 32.14 29.13
CA VAL A 35 -4.06 31.02 28.23
C VAL A 35 -3.07 29.93 28.61
N GLU A 36 -3.52 28.96 29.41
CA GLU A 36 -2.76 27.73 29.61
C GLU A 36 -2.54 27.17 28.22
N SER A 37 -1.31 27.24 27.75
CA SER A 37 -0.89 26.55 26.54
C SER A 37 -1.21 25.08 26.79
N ILE A 38 -2.17 24.53 26.04
CA ILE A 38 -2.36 23.08 25.96
C ILE A 38 -0.98 22.52 25.69
N PRO A 39 -0.44 21.64 26.55
CA PRO A 39 0.86 21.07 26.30
C PRO A 39 0.82 20.44 24.90
N ASP A 40 1.78 20.82 24.08
CA ASP A 40 1.98 20.21 22.78
C ASP A 40 2.23 18.73 23.04
N VAL A 41 1.21 17.90 22.81
CA VAL A 41 1.33 16.47 23.02
C VAL A 41 2.30 16.01 21.92
N ALA A 42 3.52 15.71 22.32
CA ALA A 42 4.52 15.20 21.39
C ALA A 42 3.93 14.01 20.63
N PHE A 43 4.01 14.06 19.31
CA PHE A 43 3.59 12.95 18.46
C PHE A 43 4.35 11.68 18.87
N VAL A 44 3.63 10.58 19.03
CA VAL A 44 4.20 9.27 19.35
C VAL A 44 3.95 8.36 18.15
N PRO A 45 5.02 7.89 17.49
CA PRO A 45 4.88 6.93 16.41
C PRO A 45 4.17 5.65 16.87
N PRO A 46 3.45 4.96 15.98
CA PRO A 46 2.79 3.70 16.31
C PRO A 46 3.80 2.62 16.69
N SER A 47 3.35 1.63 17.43
CA SER A 47 4.10 0.40 17.64
C SER A 47 4.08 -0.50 16.40
N SER A 48 5.02 -1.44 16.31
CA SER A 48 5.01 -2.50 15.31
C SER A 48 3.67 -3.26 15.26
N ALA A 49 3.13 -3.62 16.43
CA ALA A 49 1.85 -4.33 16.52
C ALA A 49 0.66 -3.54 15.95
N GLN A 50 0.64 -2.21 16.10
CA GLN A 50 -0.40 -1.39 15.50
C GLN A 50 -0.29 -1.35 13.97
N PHE A 51 0.93 -1.21 13.46
CA PHE A 51 1.15 -1.19 12.02
C PHE A 51 0.86 -2.55 11.37
N GLN A 52 1.33 -3.64 11.95
CA GLN A 52 1.03 -5.00 11.47
C GLN A 52 -0.46 -5.33 11.60
N GLY A 53 -1.12 -4.87 12.68
CA GLY A 53 -2.57 -5.06 12.85
C GLY A 53 -3.40 -4.43 11.74
N LEU A 54 -3.01 -3.25 11.23
CA LEU A 54 -3.70 -2.66 10.06
C LEU A 54 -3.47 -3.47 8.78
N ARG A 55 -2.28 -4.02 8.57
CA ARG A 55 -1.98 -4.91 7.45
C ARG A 55 -2.80 -6.20 7.50
N GLU A 56 -2.90 -6.80 8.70
CA GLU A 56 -3.73 -7.99 8.91
C GLU A 56 -5.21 -7.72 8.63
N ILE A 57 -5.74 -6.57 9.09
CA ILE A 57 -7.11 -6.16 8.78
C ILE A 57 -7.29 -6.02 7.27
N ALA A 58 -6.40 -5.31 6.58
CA ALA A 58 -6.46 -5.12 5.14
C ALA A 58 -6.45 -6.46 4.38
N LEU A 59 -5.57 -7.39 4.75
CA LEU A 59 -5.52 -8.71 4.13
C LEU A 59 -6.79 -9.53 4.41
N ASN A 60 -7.32 -9.47 5.64
CA ASN A 60 -8.55 -10.16 5.98
C ASN A 60 -9.77 -9.61 5.23
N ASP A 61 -9.82 -8.29 4.99
CA ASP A 61 -10.89 -7.65 4.22
C ASP A 61 -10.86 -8.06 2.73
N HIS A 62 -9.67 -8.40 2.19
CA HIS A 62 -9.51 -8.98 0.85
C HIS A 62 -9.73 -10.50 0.80
N THR A 63 -9.81 -11.17 1.95
CA THR A 63 -9.95 -12.63 1.97
C THR A 63 -11.40 -13.04 1.79
N GLU A 64 -11.69 -13.78 0.73
CA GLU A 64 -12.96 -14.44 0.52
C GLU A 64 -12.92 -15.87 1.07
N THR A 65 -13.97 -16.28 1.79
CA THR A 65 -14.06 -17.62 2.36
C THR A 65 -15.31 -18.35 1.88
N VAL A 66 -15.16 -19.66 1.61
CA VAL A 66 -16.29 -20.51 1.26
C VAL A 66 -16.12 -21.93 1.80
N ASN A 67 -17.19 -22.47 2.39
CA ASN A 67 -17.25 -23.86 2.82
C ASN A 67 -17.72 -24.75 1.67
N PHE A 68 -17.08 -25.89 1.50
CA PHE A 68 -17.46 -26.90 0.52
C PHE A 68 -17.16 -28.33 1.00
N ASN A 69 -17.68 -29.32 0.27
CA ASN A 69 -17.43 -30.72 0.59
C ASN A 69 -16.27 -31.25 -0.26
N ALA A 70 -15.19 -31.72 0.40
CA ALA A 70 -13.96 -32.18 -0.24
C ALA A 70 -14.18 -33.26 -1.32
N GLU A 71 -15.16 -34.14 -1.13
CA GLU A 71 -15.49 -35.21 -2.09
C GLU A 71 -16.11 -34.68 -3.39
N ASN A 72 -16.71 -33.47 -3.35
CA ASN A 72 -17.37 -32.89 -4.52
C ASN A 72 -16.42 -31.96 -5.32
N GLY A 73 -15.33 -31.50 -4.70
CA GLY A 73 -14.51 -30.43 -5.25
C GLY A 73 -15.23 -29.08 -5.20
N LEU A 74 -14.65 -28.07 -5.85
CA LEU A 74 -15.17 -26.71 -5.84
C LEU A 74 -14.93 -26.03 -7.20
N SER A 75 -15.90 -25.26 -7.67
CA SER A 75 -15.70 -24.20 -8.66
C SER A 75 -16.15 -22.90 -8.00
N PHE A 76 -15.19 -22.04 -7.66
CA PHE A 76 -15.37 -20.78 -6.97
C PHE A 76 -15.08 -19.63 -7.93
N THR A 77 -15.84 -18.53 -7.85
CA THR A 77 -15.56 -17.30 -8.59
C THR A 77 -15.45 -16.17 -7.58
N SER A 78 -14.31 -15.48 -7.57
CA SER A 78 -14.07 -14.34 -6.70
C SER A 78 -14.88 -13.11 -7.11
N ASN A 79 -14.88 -12.08 -6.27
CA ASN A 79 -15.53 -10.82 -6.56
C ASN A 79 -14.93 -10.13 -7.81
N ASP A 80 -13.63 -10.34 -8.09
CA ASP A 80 -12.91 -9.80 -9.24
C ASP A 80 -12.96 -10.71 -10.49
N GLY A 81 -13.73 -11.80 -10.41
CA GLY A 81 -14.01 -12.67 -11.54
C GLY A 81 -12.99 -13.78 -11.77
N THR A 82 -11.99 -13.94 -10.90
CA THR A 82 -11.08 -15.08 -10.94
C THR A 82 -11.83 -16.37 -10.61
N VAL A 83 -11.67 -17.42 -11.43
CA VAL A 83 -12.30 -18.71 -11.19
C VAL A 83 -11.26 -19.70 -10.70
N LEU A 84 -11.46 -20.25 -9.48
CA LEU A 84 -10.67 -21.36 -8.93
C LEU A 84 -11.46 -22.67 -9.04
N ASN A 85 -10.86 -23.66 -9.67
CA ASN A 85 -11.39 -25.01 -9.76
C ASN A 85 -10.52 -25.98 -8.94
N ILE A 86 -11.10 -26.59 -7.91
CA ILE A 86 -10.51 -27.66 -7.10
C ILE A 86 -11.21 -28.96 -7.45
N PRO A 87 -10.52 -29.97 -8.04
CA PRO A 87 -11.15 -31.24 -8.39
C PRO A 87 -11.70 -32.01 -7.20
N ALA A 88 -12.69 -32.87 -7.43
CA ALA A 88 -13.23 -33.77 -6.43
C ALA A 88 -12.17 -34.76 -5.89
N ASN A 89 -12.17 -35.03 -4.59
CA ASN A 89 -11.22 -35.93 -3.92
C ASN A 89 -9.76 -35.51 -4.11
N CYS A 90 -9.49 -34.19 -4.08
CA CYS A 90 -8.19 -33.60 -4.32
C CYS A 90 -7.41 -33.27 -3.04
N LEU A 91 -8.09 -33.14 -1.91
CA LEU A 91 -7.52 -32.62 -0.68
C LEU A 91 -6.95 -33.73 0.18
N THR A 92 -5.73 -33.51 0.70
CA THR A 92 -5.04 -34.47 1.56
C THR A 92 -4.54 -33.83 2.85
N LEU A 93 -4.42 -34.66 3.90
CA LEU A 93 -3.75 -34.30 5.14
C LEU A 93 -2.76 -35.42 5.49
N ASN A 94 -1.47 -35.09 5.52
CA ASN A 94 -0.40 -36.07 5.71
C ASN A 94 -0.49 -37.26 4.72
N GLY A 95 -0.84 -36.95 3.45
CA GLY A 95 -0.97 -37.93 2.38
C GLY A 95 -2.25 -38.78 2.40
N ASN A 96 -3.17 -38.54 3.36
CA ASN A 96 -4.47 -39.23 3.41
C ASN A 96 -5.57 -38.33 2.86
N LEU A 97 -6.46 -38.93 2.07
CA LEU A 97 -7.59 -38.23 1.49
C LEU A 97 -8.50 -37.65 2.58
N VAL A 98 -8.86 -36.39 2.44
CA VAL A 98 -9.79 -35.67 3.33
C VAL A 98 -11.20 -35.77 2.78
N THR A 99 -12.19 -35.95 3.68
CA THR A 99 -13.63 -36.03 3.39
C THR A 99 -14.41 -35.08 4.27
N GLY A 100 -15.62 -34.72 3.85
CA GLY A 100 -16.53 -33.81 4.58
C GLY A 100 -16.25 -32.35 4.32
N GLU A 101 -16.81 -31.49 5.18
CA GLU A 101 -16.73 -30.04 5.02
C GLU A 101 -15.32 -29.51 5.28
N VAL A 102 -14.88 -28.59 4.43
CA VAL A 102 -13.61 -27.86 4.45
C VAL A 102 -13.87 -26.41 4.09
N GLU A 103 -12.95 -25.50 4.44
CA GLU A 103 -13.03 -24.08 4.17
C GLU A 103 -11.91 -23.65 3.23
N LEU A 104 -12.27 -22.97 2.14
CA LEU A 104 -11.34 -22.24 1.28
C LEU A 104 -11.17 -20.82 1.83
N SER A 105 -9.93 -20.35 1.90
CA SER A 105 -9.56 -18.93 1.97
C SER A 105 -8.89 -18.55 0.65
N PHE A 106 -9.42 -17.52 0.01
CA PHE A 106 -8.95 -17.02 -1.28
C PHE A 106 -8.71 -15.51 -1.24
N VAL A 107 -7.60 -15.06 -1.82
CA VAL A 107 -7.28 -13.64 -2.04
C VAL A 107 -6.88 -13.47 -3.48
N ASP A 108 -7.34 -12.40 -4.13
CA ASP A 108 -6.78 -11.88 -5.38
C ASP A 108 -6.49 -10.37 -5.25
N ILE A 109 -5.34 -9.94 -5.77
CA ILE A 109 -4.87 -8.55 -5.72
C ILE A 109 -4.35 -8.17 -7.11
N PHE A 110 -4.80 -7.03 -7.63
CA PHE A 110 -4.45 -6.56 -8.97
C PHE A 110 -3.86 -5.15 -9.00
N GLU A 111 -4.22 -4.28 -8.05
CA GLU A 111 -3.87 -2.86 -8.06
C GLU A 111 -2.89 -2.49 -6.95
N SER A 112 -2.01 -1.54 -7.22
CA SER A 112 -0.97 -1.08 -6.27
C SER A 112 -1.55 -0.53 -4.96
N GLY A 113 -2.77 0.03 -4.99
CA GLY A 113 -3.47 0.52 -3.80
C GLY A 113 -3.81 -0.58 -2.81
N ASP A 114 -4.07 -1.81 -3.27
CA ASP A 114 -4.37 -2.96 -2.43
C ASP A 114 -3.10 -3.72 -2.02
N MET A 115 -2.06 -3.71 -2.87
CA MET A 115 -0.74 -4.28 -2.56
C MET A 115 -0.09 -3.61 -1.34
N LEU A 116 -0.24 -2.29 -1.21
CA LEU A 116 0.41 -1.54 -0.12
C LEU A 116 -0.11 -1.94 1.26
N PRO A 117 -1.42 -1.83 1.57
CA PRO A 117 -1.94 -2.15 2.89
C PRO A 117 -1.88 -3.64 3.22
N THR A 118 -1.95 -4.53 2.23
CA THR A 118 -1.81 -5.97 2.42
C THR A 118 -0.36 -6.43 2.55
N ASN A 119 0.60 -5.53 2.31
CA ASN A 119 2.04 -5.83 2.27
C ASN A 119 2.40 -6.92 1.25
N LYS A 120 1.84 -6.79 0.05
CA LYS A 120 2.09 -7.70 -1.07
C LYS A 120 2.66 -6.91 -2.25
N PRO A 121 3.96 -6.50 -2.17
CA PRO A 121 4.62 -5.79 -3.26
C PRO A 121 5.01 -6.75 -4.39
N THR A 122 4.99 -6.25 -5.62
CA THR A 122 5.41 -6.99 -6.82
C THR A 122 6.94 -6.98 -6.99
N MET A 123 7.66 -7.72 -6.14
CA MET A 123 9.13 -7.79 -6.18
C MET A 123 9.60 -9.23 -6.34
N GLY A 124 10.18 -9.54 -7.50
CA GLY A 124 10.70 -10.85 -7.84
C GLY A 124 12.21 -10.95 -7.76
N LEU A 125 12.70 -12.15 -7.42
CA LEU A 125 14.12 -12.48 -7.47
C LEU A 125 14.58 -12.68 -8.92
N ASN A 126 15.61 -11.93 -9.30
CA ASN A 126 16.28 -12.18 -10.58
C ASN A 126 17.33 -13.30 -10.44
N SER A 127 17.94 -13.70 -11.53
CA SER A 127 18.94 -14.79 -11.56
C SER A 127 20.20 -14.53 -10.71
N ASN A 128 20.44 -13.29 -10.25
CA ASN A 128 21.54 -12.94 -9.36
C ASN A 128 21.13 -12.99 -7.87
N GLY A 129 19.84 -13.19 -7.58
CA GLY A 129 19.25 -13.12 -6.25
C GLY A 129 18.90 -11.69 -5.78
N ASP A 130 19.00 -10.69 -6.67
CA ASP A 130 18.54 -9.34 -6.39
C ASP A 130 17.04 -9.24 -6.61
N LYS A 131 16.36 -8.43 -5.80
CA LYS A 131 14.95 -8.11 -6.05
C LYS A 131 14.83 -7.03 -7.12
N ALA A 132 13.88 -7.23 -8.02
CA ALA A 132 13.50 -6.26 -9.05
C ALA A 132 11.98 -6.18 -9.15
N MET A 133 11.48 -5.02 -9.61
CA MET A 133 10.04 -4.83 -9.77
C MET A 133 9.48 -5.74 -10.83
N LEU A 134 8.32 -6.32 -10.54
CA LEU A 134 7.46 -7.04 -11.47
C LEU A 134 6.24 -6.17 -11.83
N ILE A 135 5.69 -6.43 -13.00
CA ILE A 135 4.35 -5.97 -13.42
C ILE A 135 3.44 -7.17 -13.29
N THR A 136 2.34 -7.05 -12.56
CA THR A 136 1.47 -8.19 -12.29
C THR A 136 0.28 -8.32 -13.23
N GLY A 137 -0.07 -9.55 -13.55
CA GLY A 137 -1.36 -9.98 -14.08
C GLY A 137 -2.30 -10.50 -12.99
N GLY A 138 -1.88 -10.44 -11.71
CA GLY A 138 -2.64 -10.78 -10.52
C GLY A 138 -1.87 -11.65 -9.54
N GLU A 139 -1.98 -11.31 -8.25
CA GLU A 139 -1.44 -12.05 -7.10
C GLU A 139 -2.56 -12.82 -6.41
N PHE A 140 -2.33 -14.08 -6.08
CA PHE A 140 -3.36 -14.97 -5.54
C PHE A 140 -2.85 -15.71 -4.30
N PHE A 141 -3.71 -15.82 -3.29
CA PHE A 141 -3.50 -16.72 -2.17
C PHE A 141 -4.61 -17.76 -2.12
N ILE A 142 -4.24 -19.00 -1.97
CA ILE A 142 -5.14 -20.14 -1.88
C ILE A 142 -4.76 -20.94 -0.65
N GLU A 143 -5.70 -21.15 0.25
CA GLU A 143 -5.55 -22.06 1.38
C GLU A 143 -6.87 -22.83 1.58
N VAL A 144 -6.77 -24.12 1.84
CA VAL A 144 -7.93 -24.92 2.25
C VAL A 144 -7.63 -25.52 3.62
N THR A 145 -8.57 -25.36 4.55
CA THR A 145 -8.44 -25.87 5.90
C THR A 145 -9.56 -26.84 6.25
N LYS A 146 -9.27 -27.76 7.18
CA LYS A 146 -10.28 -28.56 7.88
C LYS A 146 -10.11 -28.37 9.38
N ASP A 147 -11.16 -27.88 10.04
CA ASP A 147 -11.14 -27.58 11.47
C ASP A 147 -9.94 -26.65 11.84
N GLY A 148 -9.60 -25.69 10.93
CA GLY A 148 -8.48 -24.77 11.08
C GLY A 148 -7.07 -25.38 10.83
N VAL A 149 -6.99 -26.61 10.32
CA VAL A 149 -5.73 -27.26 9.95
C VAL A 149 -5.55 -27.16 8.43
N PRO A 150 -4.44 -26.56 7.95
CA PRO A 150 -4.15 -26.48 6.52
C PRO A 150 -4.02 -27.86 5.88
N LEU A 151 -4.57 -27.97 4.66
CA LEU A 151 -4.53 -29.18 3.85
C LEU A 151 -3.52 -29.04 2.71
N ASP A 152 -3.13 -30.17 2.15
CA ASP A 152 -2.29 -30.23 0.95
C ASP A 152 -3.15 -30.49 -0.28
N SER A 153 -2.72 -29.98 -1.46
CA SER A 153 -3.30 -30.40 -2.73
C SER A 153 -2.73 -31.76 -3.15
N GLY A 154 -3.61 -32.71 -3.43
CA GLY A 154 -3.25 -34.01 -3.96
C GLY A 154 -3.41 -34.11 -5.48
N CYS A 155 -3.72 -33.01 -6.16
CA CYS A 155 -3.95 -32.94 -7.60
C CYS A 155 -3.64 -31.52 -8.13
N VAL A 156 -3.78 -31.33 -9.43
CA VAL A 156 -3.60 -30.03 -10.07
C VAL A 156 -4.91 -29.24 -9.97
N LEU A 157 -4.78 -28.01 -9.45
CA LEU A 157 -5.81 -26.99 -9.38
C LEU A 157 -5.79 -26.17 -10.67
N GLN A 158 -6.87 -25.45 -10.96
CA GLN A 158 -6.92 -24.53 -12.10
C GLN A 158 -7.43 -23.17 -11.65
N LEU A 159 -6.70 -22.08 -12.03
CA LEU A 159 -7.22 -20.71 -12.00
C LEU A 159 -7.48 -20.23 -13.44
N LEU A 160 -8.60 -19.53 -13.60
CA LEU A 160 -8.90 -18.75 -14.80
C LEU A 160 -8.96 -17.28 -14.37
N VAL A 161 -8.01 -16.48 -14.83
CA VAL A 161 -7.86 -15.08 -14.41
C VAL A 161 -8.19 -14.15 -15.57
N PRO A 162 -9.19 -13.25 -15.42
CA PRO A 162 -9.49 -12.25 -16.43
C PRO A 162 -8.34 -11.25 -16.57
N GLY A 163 -7.74 -11.17 -17.76
CA GLY A 163 -6.67 -10.20 -18.03
C GLY A 163 -7.17 -8.74 -18.01
N GLU A 164 -8.48 -8.50 -18.11
CA GLU A 164 -9.06 -7.16 -18.03
C GLU A 164 -8.79 -6.46 -16.70
N ASN A 165 -8.56 -7.19 -15.62
CA ASN A 165 -8.23 -6.65 -14.29
C ASN A 165 -6.88 -5.90 -14.28
N THR A 166 -6.01 -6.19 -15.27
CA THR A 166 -4.69 -5.56 -15.40
C THR A 166 -4.47 -4.95 -16.80
N GLY A 167 -5.56 -4.60 -17.49
CA GLY A 167 -5.51 -3.91 -18.77
C GLY A 167 -5.33 -4.80 -20.00
N GLY A 168 -5.45 -6.12 -19.84
CA GLY A 168 -5.38 -7.13 -20.90
C GLY A 168 -4.39 -8.24 -20.58
N ALA A 169 -4.63 -9.45 -21.11
CA ALA A 169 -3.73 -10.57 -20.90
C ALA A 169 -2.43 -10.40 -21.71
N ASP A 170 -1.28 -10.50 -21.04
CA ASP A 170 0.04 -10.39 -21.64
C ASP A 170 0.70 -11.78 -21.74
N PRO A 171 1.01 -12.28 -22.95
CA PRO A 171 1.61 -13.60 -23.14
C PRO A 171 3.09 -13.69 -22.71
N GLU A 172 3.72 -12.56 -22.32
CA GLU A 172 5.08 -12.55 -21.75
C GLU A 172 5.09 -12.79 -20.24
N MET A 173 3.92 -12.82 -19.58
CA MET A 173 3.81 -13.16 -18.16
C MET A 173 4.23 -14.61 -17.91
N ILE A 174 4.84 -14.84 -16.76
CA ILE A 174 5.23 -16.17 -16.27
C ILE A 174 4.67 -16.39 -14.87
N LEU A 175 4.75 -17.60 -14.37
CA LEU A 175 4.24 -17.98 -13.07
C LEU A 175 5.32 -17.78 -12.00
N TRP A 176 4.91 -17.23 -10.87
CA TRP A 176 5.74 -16.99 -9.70
C TRP A 176 5.14 -17.64 -8.46
N LYS A 177 6.00 -18.03 -7.53
CA LYS A 177 5.65 -18.53 -6.20
C LYS A 177 6.05 -17.51 -5.14
N GLY A 178 5.15 -17.24 -4.20
CA GLY A 178 5.42 -16.35 -3.08
C GLY A 178 6.20 -17.03 -1.96
N ILE A 179 7.26 -16.36 -1.52
CA ILE A 179 8.05 -16.76 -0.35
C ILE A 179 7.90 -15.68 0.71
N ILE A 180 7.38 -16.05 1.88
CA ILE A 180 7.26 -15.13 3.02
C ILE A 180 8.42 -15.40 3.96
N ASP A 181 9.17 -14.35 4.29
CA ASP A 181 10.29 -14.43 5.23
C ASP A 181 9.84 -14.37 6.71
N GLU A 182 10.81 -14.46 7.64
CA GLU A 182 10.55 -14.40 9.07
C GLU A 182 9.94 -13.07 9.56
N LYS A 183 10.00 -12.01 8.76
CA LYS A 183 9.42 -10.70 9.04
C LYS A 183 8.02 -10.53 8.45
N GLY A 184 7.55 -11.49 7.65
CA GLY A 184 6.27 -11.44 6.95
C GLY A 184 6.33 -10.72 5.60
N ASP A 185 7.53 -10.41 5.10
CA ASP A 185 7.69 -9.78 3.79
C ASP A 185 7.63 -10.82 2.67
N LEU A 186 6.83 -10.53 1.65
CA LEU A 186 6.66 -11.37 0.49
C LEU A 186 7.73 -11.06 -0.57
N THR A 187 8.27 -12.12 -1.16
CA THR A 187 9.15 -12.06 -2.33
C THR A 187 8.70 -13.12 -3.32
N TRP A 188 8.72 -12.81 -4.59
CA TRP A 188 8.32 -13.71 -5.66
C TRP A 188 9.54 -14.43 -6.25
N ASP A 189 9.45 -15.75 -6.37
CA ASP A 189 10.46 -16.61 -6.99
C ASP A 189 9.87 -17.25 -8.25
N GLU A 190 10.65 -17.26 -9.34
CA GLU A 190 10.18 -17.79 -10.62
C GLU A 190 9.93 -19.29 -10.52
N VAL A 191 8.77 -19.75 -10.99
CA VAL A 191 8.45 -21.17 -11.05
C VAL A 191 9.27 -21.83 -12.15
N GLU A 192 10.10 -22.82 -11.77
CA GLU A 192 10.95 -23.56 -12.71
C GLU A 192 10.10 -24.28 -13.79
N PRO A 193 10.47 -24.19 -15.08
CA PRO A 193 9.78 -24.89 -16.14
C PRO A 193 9.80 -26.41 -15.97
N GLY A 194 8.72 -27.09 -16.33
CA GLY A 194 8.60 -28.56 -16.31
C GLY A 194 8.10 -29.13 -14.98
N THR A 195 7.59 -28.28 -14.08
CA THR A 195 6.75 -28.69 -12.93
C THR A 195 5.31 -28.91 -13.39
N HIS A 196 4.40 -29.27 -12.45
CA HIS A 196 2.96 -29.31 -12.75
C HIS A 196 2.31 -27.91 -12.67
N ASN A 197 3.12 -26.88 -12.37
CA ASN A 197 2.69 -25.50 -12.34
C ASN A 197 2.93 -24.88 -13.72
N GLU A 198 1.87 -24.46 -14.41
CA GLU A 198 1.91 -23.99 -15.78
C GLU A 198 1.01 -22.78 -15.97
N LEU A 199 1.41 -21.84 -16.84
CA LEU A 199 0.64 -20.68 -17.27
C LEU A 199 0.44 -20.70 -18.78
N PHE A 200 -0.81 -20.51 -19.20
CA PHE A 200 -1.18 -20.31 -20.60
C PHE A 200 -2.01 -19.04 -20.74
N THR A 201 -1.91 -18.39 -21.88
CA THR A 201 -2.77 -17.25 -22.24
C THR A 201 -3.67 -17.66 -23.39
N GLU A 202 -5.01 -17.58 -23.18
CA GLU A 202 -6.00 -17.84 -24.21
C GLU A 202 -6.98 -16.64 -24.33
N GLY A 203 -6.86 -15.88 -25.42
CA GLY A 203 -7.59 -14.62 -25.57
C GLY A 203 -7.23 -13.62 -24.48
N GLU A 204 -8.22 -13.17 -23.71
CA GLU A 204 -8.04 -12.25 -22.59
C GLU A 204 -8.01 -12.96 -21.22
N THR A 205 -7.68 -14.25 -21.19
CA THR A 205 -7.70 -15.03 -19.96
C THR A 205 -6.36 -15.72 -19.74
N TYR A 206 -5.84 -15.62 -18.53
CA TYR A 206 -4.76 -16.46 -18.06
C TYR A 206 -5.33 -17.77 -17.52
N ILE A 207 -4.76 -18.89 -17.93
CA ILE A 207 -5.10 -20.24 -17.47
C ILE A 207 -3.91 -20.76 -16.69
N VAL A 208 -4.06 -20.88 -15.39
CA VAL A 208 -2.99 -21.32 -14.48
C VAL A 208 -3.31 -22.71 -13.93
N PHE A 209 -2.32 -23.56 -13.92
CA PHE A 209 -2.36 -24.86 -13.25
C PHE A 209 -1.39 -24.85 -12.07
N LEU A 210 -1.83 -25.33 -10.89
CA LEU A 210 -1.07 -25.32 -9.64
C LEU A 210 -1.17 -26.70 -8.98
N ASP A 211 -0.08 -27.20 -8.42
CA ASP A 211 -0.07 -28.46 -7.66
C ASP A 211 0.06 -28.26 -6.14
N GLU A 212 0.12 -27.02 -5.68
CA GLU A 212 0.19 -26.65 -4.26
C GLU A 212 -0.67 -25.44 -3.93
N PHE A 213 -0.98 -25.26 -2.65
CA PHE A 213 -1.61 -24.06 -2.09
C PHE A 213 -0.53 -23.04 -1.70
N GLY A 214 -0.96 -21.81 -1.42
CA GLY A 214 -0.11 -20.71 -1.01
C GLY A 214 -0.21 -19.49 -1.93
N TRP A 215 0.79 -18.61 -1.85
CA TRP A 215 0.88 -17.44 -2.72
C TRP A 215 1.43 -17.81 -4.10
N THR A 216 0.72 -17.40 -5.13
CA THR A 216 1.15 -17.49 -6.54
C THR A 216 0.87 -16.18 -7.26
N ASN A 217 1.62 -15.89 -8.32
CA ASN A 217 1.51 -14.64 -9.05
C ASN A 217 1.75 -14.88 -10.56
N ILE A 218 1.12 -14.04 -11.39
CA ILE A 218 1.26 -14.01 -12.85
C ILE A 218 1.98 -12.72 -13.20
N ASP A 219 3.29 -12.74 -13.40
CA ASP A 219 4.10 -11.53 -13.54
C ASP A 219 5.13 -11.61 -14.64
N LYS A 220 5.68 -10.44 -14.98
CA LYS A 220 6.93 -10.31 -15.70
C LYS A 220 7.79 -9.20 -15.10
N PHE A 221 9.11 -9.27 -15.30
CA PHE A 221 9.99 -8.18 -14.89
C PHE A 221 9.66 -6.88 -15.61
N TYR A 222 9.62 -5.78 -14.84
CA TYR A 222 9.68 -4.46 -15.43
C TYR A 222 11.01 -4.27 -16.16
N SER A 223 10.95 -3.95 -17.44
CA SER A 223 12.12 -3.80 -18.30
C SER A 223 12.35 -2.36 -18.69
N ASP A 224 13.50 -1.80 -18.30
CA ASP A 224 13.91 -0.45 -18.67
C ASP A 224 15.41 -0.43 -19.00
N PRO A 225 15.80 0.05 -20.21
CA PRO A 225 17.19 0.05 -20.66
C PRO A 225 18.04 1.18 -20.09
N ARG A 226 17.44 2.13 -19.32
CA ARG A 226 18.18 3.25 -18.73
C ARG A 226 19.20 2.77 -17.70
N PRO A 227 20.27 3.53 -17.47
CA PRO A 227 21.16 3.30 -16.32
C PRO A 227 20.36 3.25 -15.02
N LYS A 228 20.75 2.37 -14.12
CA LYS A 228 20.04 2.13 -12.87
C LYS A 228 20.83 2.65 -11.68
N THR A 229 20.14 2.89 -10.58
CA THR A 229 20.69 3.41 -9.31
C THR A 229 19.98 2.79 -8.12
N THR A 230 20.53 3.00 -6.93
CA THR A 230 19.86 2.78 -5.64
C THR A 230 19.04 4.01 -5.26
N LEU A 231 18.10 3.83 -4.36
CA LEU A 231 17.28 4.90 -3.79
C LEU A 231 17.32 4.84 -2.27
N LYS A 232 17.33 6.03 -1.63
CA LYS A 232 17.21 6.15 -0.19
C LYS A 232 16.11 7.13 0.18
N VAL A 233 15.40 6.81 1.26
CA VAL A 233 14.31 7.63 1.79
C VAL A 233 14.45 7.78 3.28
N LYS A 234 14.53 9.04 3.75
CA LYS A 234 14.49 9.36 5.17
C LYS A 234 13.04 9.49 5.61
N ALA A 235 12.63 8.62 6.52
CA ALA A 235 11.34 8.73 7.19
C ALA A 235 11.35 9.82 8.28
N PRO A 236 10.18 10.30 8.74
CA PRO A 236 10.09 11.17 9.89
C PRO A 236 10.71 10.54 11.14
N GLU A 237 11.11 11.37 12.12
CA GLU A 237 11.75 10.90 13.35
C GLU A 237 10.82 9.93 14.12
N GLY A 238 11.39 8.81 14.59
CA GLY A 238 10.67 7.76 15.33
C GLY A 238 10.05 6.67 14.46
N PHE A 239 10.14 6.79 13.13
CA PHE A 239 9.69 5.75 12.21
C PHE A 239 10.86 4.91 11.73
N ASN A 240 10.61 3.60 11.63
CA ASN A 240 11.59 2.62 11.19
C ASN A 240 10.88 1.44 10.48
N TYR A 241 11.61 0.39 10.16
CA TYR A 241 11.07 -0.77 9.43
C TYR A 241 9.96 -1.52 10.17
N ASP A 242 9.95 -1.47 11.52
CA ASP A 242 8.95 -2.20 12.32
C ASP A 242 7.58 -1.52 12.34
N ASN A 243 7.54 -0.18 12.22
CA ASN A 243 6.32 0.60 12.40
C ASN A 243 5.92 1.44 11.18
N SER A 244 6.65 1.32 10.07
CA SER A 244 6.36 2.03 8.82
C SER A 244 6.97 1.31 7.63
N ALA A 245 6.55 1.70 6.43
CA ALA A 245 7.13 1.21 5.18
C ALA A 245 7.22 2.32 4.14
N VAL A 246 8.11 2.11 3.16
CA VAL A 246 8.27 2.99 2.01
C VAL A 246 8.13 2.17 0.74
N TYR A 247 7.31 2.66 -0.18
CA TYR A 247 7.03 2.01 -1.45
C TYR A 247 7.31 2.96 -2.62
N LEU A 248 7.45 2.36 -3.82
CA LEU A 248 7.58 3.06 -5.09
C LEU A 248 6.48 2.57 -6.03
N SER A 249 5.67 3.51 -6.52
CA SER A 249 4.77 3.32 -7.64
C SER A 249 5.39 3.98 -8.88
N TYR A 250 5.50 3.25 -9.98
CA TYR A 250 6.09 3.75 -11.23
C TYR A 250 4.99 4.37 -12.10
N ASP A 251 5.20 5.60 -12.57
CA ASP A 251 4.24 6.26 -13.45
C ASP A 251 3.99 5.42 -14.72
N GLY A 252 2.73 5.08 -14.95
CA GLY A 252 2.31 4.25 -16.09
C GLY A 252 2.17 2.75 -15.78
N GLU A 253 2.50 2.32 -14.54
CA GLU A 253 2.44 0.91 -14.14
C GLU A 253 1.50 0.74 -12.91
N PRO A 254 0.17 0.84 -13.09
CA PRO A 254 -0.78 0.81 -11.96
C PRO A 254 -0.84 -0.55 -11.24
N ASN A 255 -0.35 -1.60 -11.90
CA ASN A 255 -0.33 -2.97 -11.41
C ASN A 255 1.07 -3.38 -10.93
N ALA A 256 1.83 -2.44 -10.36
CA ALA A 256 3.17 -2.69 -9.87
C ALA A 256 3.47 -1.81 -8.65
N LEU A 257 4.08 -2.42 -7.62
CA LEU A 257 4.49 -1.72 -6.42
C LEU A 257 5.80 -2.31 -5.90
N ALA A 258 6.85 -1.49 -5.82
CA ALA A 258 8.10 -1.91 -5.17
C ALA A 258 8.13 -1.42 -3.72
N GLN A 259 8.81 -2.17 -2.85
CA GLN A 259 9.08 -1.79 -1.46
C GLN A 259 10.58 -1.55 -1.26
N LEU A 260 10.93 -0.53 -0.47
CA LEU A 260 12.27 -0.37 0.04
C LEU A 260 12.46 -1.31 1.23
N ASP A 261 13.12 -2.44 1.02
CA ASP A 261 13.14 -3.58 1.92
C ASP A 261 14.30 -3.59 2.93
N THR A 262 15.10 -2.51 2.98
CA THR A 262 16.16 -2.35 3.98
C THR A 262 16.06 -1.04 4.73
N PHE A 263 16.56 -1.04 5.97
CA PHE A 263 16.58 0.13 6.84
C PHE A 263 17.91 0.25 7.58
N ASP A 264 18.54 1.43 7.45
CA ASP A 264 19.73 1.77 8.21
C ASP A 264 19.32 2.48 9.52
N GLU A 265 19.41 1.78 10.64
CA GLU A 265 19.03 2.26 11.98
C GLU A 265 19.84 3.51 12.41
N GLN A 266 21.09 3.64 11.98
CA GLN A 266 21.95 4.77 12.37
C GLN A 266 21.63 6.02 11.58
N ALA A 267 21.33 5.86 10.30
CA ALA A 267 21.01 6.96 9.40
C ALA A 267 19.48 7.28 9.38
N GLY A 268 18.63 6.36 9.82
CA GLY A 268 17.17 6.47 9.70
C GLY A 268 16.70 6.46 8.26
N LEU A 269 17.30 5.59 7.43
CA LEU A 269 17.07 5.56 5.99
C LEU A 269 16.52 4.20 5.52
N PHE A 270 15.37 4.23 4.88
CA PHE A 270 14.94 3.15 4.00
C PHE A 270 15.75 3.15 2.71
N SER A 271 16.02 2.00 2.15
CA SER A 271 16.71 1.93 0.86
C SER A 271 16.28 0.73 0.01
N GLU A 272 16.27 0.97 -1.29
CA GLU A 272 16.50 -0.06 -2.30
C GLU A 272 18.01 -0.15 -2.50
N HIS A 273 18.60 -1.29 -2.33
CA HIS A 273 20.05 -1.46 -2.32
C HIS A 273 20.59 -2.30 -3.50
N TYR A 274 19.70 -2.87 -4.29
CA TYR A 274 20.08 -3.73 -5.42
C TYR A 274 20.54 -2.95 -6.66
N GLY A 275 20.22 -1.65 -6.74
CA GLY A 275 20.56 -0.83 -7.89
C GLY A 275 19.70 -1.13 -9.12
N GLN A 276 18.42 -1.42 -8.91
CA GLN A 276 17.50 -1.81 -9.99
C GLN A 276 16.59 -0.67 -10.47
N ILE A 277 16.63 0.52 -9.84
CA ILE A 277 15.75 1.63 -10.17
C ILE A 277 16.30 2.46 -11.33
N PRO A 278 15.55 2.66 -12.44
CA PRO A 278 16.02 3.42 -13.59
C PRO A 278 16.19 4.91 -13.31
N ILE A 279 17.35 5.48 -13.65
CA ILE A 279 17.59 6.92 -13.55
C ILE A 279 16.73 7.67 -14.56
N GLY A 280 16.06 8.76 -14.12
CA GLY A 280 15.15 9.54 -14.93
C GLY A 280 13.74 8.96 -15.05
N LEU A 281 13.44 7.87 -14.34
CA LEU A 281 12.07 7.35 -14.22
C LEU A 281 11.26 8.32 -13.36
N LYS A 282 10.02 8.56 -13.72
CA LYS A 282 9.04 9.24 -12.88
C LYS A 282 8.36 8.20 -11.99
N VAL A 283 8.31 8.49 -10.71
CA VAL A 283 7.72 7.59 -9.71
C VAL A 283 7.04 8.40 -8.62
N HIS A 284 6.17 7.74 -7.87
CA HIS A 284 5.65 8.24 -6.61
C HIS A 284 6.25 7.42 -5.47
N ILE A 285 6.97 8.12 -4.57
CA ILE A 285 7.47 7.54 -3.31
C ILE A 285 6.34 7.65 -2.30
N ILE A 286 6.00 6.54 -1.66
CA ILE A 286 4.90 6.45 -0.71
C ILE A 286 5.45 6.01 0.63
N PHE A 287 5.37 6.89 1.63
CA PHE A 287 5.59 6.54 3.04
C PHE A 287 4.25 6.16 3.66
N ALA A 288 4.16 5.06 4.40
CA ALA A 288 2.93 4.61 5.04
C ALA A 288 3.18 4.03 6.43
N THR A 289 2.25 4.28 7.35
CA THR A 289 2.27 3.81 8.73
C THR A 289 0.85 3.85 9.32
N ALA A 290 0.68 3.37 10.57
CA ALA A 290 -0.58 3.40 11.29
C ALA A 290 -0.79 4.72 12.05
N GLU A 291 -2.05 5.14 12.18
CA GLU A 291 -2.50 6.16 13.13
C GLU A 291 -3.85 5.74 13.73
N GLY A 292 -3.84 5.05 14.87
CA GLY A 292 -5.03 4.39 15.40
C GLY A 292 -5.55 3.34 14.42
N ASP A 293 -6.82 3.44 14.05
CA ASP A 293 -7.48 2.56 13.07
C ASP A 293 -7.39 3.10 11.62
N ASN A 294 -6.57 4.12 11.40
CA ASN A 294 -6.39 4.75 10.09
C ASN A 294 -4.95 4.60 9.60
N TRP A 295 -4.76 4.93 8.33
CA TRP A 295 -3.44 5.03 7.73
C TRP A 295 -2.92 6.46 7.77
N ARG A 296 -1.69 6.64 8.23
CA ARG A 296 -0.92 7.86 8.01
C ARG A 296 0.03 7.63 6.85
N TYR A 297 -0.01 8.50 5.84
CA TYR A 297 0.84 8.34 4.66
C TYR A 297 1.21 9.69 4.04
N ALA A 298 2.25 9.68 3.23
CA ALA A 298 2.64 10.77 2.36
C ALA A 298 3.02 10.22 0.98
N ILE A 299 2.70 10.97 -0.07
CA ILE A 299 3.01 10.60 -1.45
C ILE A 299 3.79 11.77 -2.07
N GLN A 300 4.95 11.46 -2.65
CA GLN A 300 5.81 12.44 -3.30
C GLN A 300 6.16 11.99 -4.71
N GLY A 301 5.66 12.72 -5.73
CA GLY A 301 6.06 12.51 -7.12
C GLY A 301 7.46 13.05 -7.38
N VAL A 302 8.34 12.22 -7.93
CA VAL A 302 9.74 12.57 -8.20
C VAL A 302 10.19 12.03 -9.54
N THR A 303 11.32 12.56 -10.04
CA THR A 303 12.09 11.94 -11.12
C THR A 303 13.37 11.41 -10.52
N ILE A 304 13.63 10.11 -10.65
CA ILE A 304 14.78 9.44 -10.03
C ILE A 304 16.10 10.06 -10.50
N ALA A 305 16.93 10.50 -9.55
CA ALA A 305 18.29 10.92 -9.78
C ALA A 305 19.28 9.88 -9.22
N GLU A 306 20.51 9.89 -9.73
CA GLU A 306 21.53 8.94 -9.32
C GLU A 306 21.91 9.12 -7.84
N ASN A 307 21.79 8.05 -7.05
CA ASN A 307 22.11 7.98 -5.61
C ASN A 307 21.41 9.07 -4.75
N ASP A 308 20.21 9.48 -5.12
CA ASP A 308 19.46 10.52 -4.44
C ASP A 308 18.87 10.04 -3.11
N VAL A 309 18.57 11.02 -2.24
CA VAL A 309 17.95 10.80 -0.93
C VAL A 309 16.72 11.69 -0.83
N TYR A 310 15.57 11.08 -0.72
CA TYR A 310 14.30 11.77 -0.52
C TYR A 310 13.95 11.83 0.97
N VAL A 311 13.22 12.86 1.39
CA VAL A 311 12.92 13.10 2.81
C VAL A 311 11.44 13.33 2.99
N PHE A 312 10.83 12.62 3.93
CA PHE A 312 9.51 12.92 4.46
C PHE A 312 9.63 13.50 5.86
N ASN A 313 8.90 14.58 6.13
CA ASN A 313 8.69 15.11 7.46
C ASN A 313 7.28 14.75 7.94
N LEU A 314 7.02 14.82 9.23
CA LEU A 314 5.70 14.49 9.77
C LEU A 314 4.59 15.42 9.21
N GLU A 315 4.91 16.68 8.96
CA GLU A 315 4.00 17.64 8.34
C GLU A 315 3.64 17.34 6.87
N ASP A 316 4.43 16.54 6.18
CA ASP A 316 4.13 16.09 4.81
C ASP A 316 3.07 14.98 4.79
N THR A 317 2.79 14.37 5.96
CA THR A 317 1.86 13.23 6.07
C THR A 317 0.43 13.68 6.26
N GLN A 318 -0.49 12.84 5.83
CA GLN A 318 -1.93 12.96 6.08
C GLN A 318 -2.47 11.66 6.69
N VAL A 319 -3.61 11.75 7.37
CA VAL A 319 -4.30 10.60 7.96
C VAL A 319 -5.63 10.41 7.24
N ASN A 320 -5.89 9.20 6.77
CA ASN A 320 -7.13 8.84 6.10
C ASN A 320 -7.55 7.40 6.43
N THR A 321 -8.80 7.08 6.10
CA THR A 321 -9.28 5.70 6.13
C THR A 321 -8.54 4.84 5.11
N HIS A 322 -8.66 3.53 5.27
CA HIS A 322 -8.11 2.55 4.34
C HIS A 322 -8.55 2.82 2.89
N GLU A 323 -9.85 2.95 2.64
CA GLU A 323 -10.44 3.15 1.31
C GLU A 323 -9.93 4.44 0.63
N ASN A 324 -9.77 5.52 1.41
CA ASN A 324 -9.27 6.77 0.86
C ASN A 324 -7.79 6.71 0.51
N MET A 325 -6.98 5.96 1.27
CA MET A 325 -5.57 5.73 0.95
C MET A 325 -5.44 4.87 -0.31
N VAL A 326 -6.15 3.75 -0.38
CA VAL A 326 -6.20 2.88 -1.57
C VAL A 326 -6.59 3.68 -2.81
N ALA A 327 -7.69 4.43 -2.74
CA ALA A 327 -8.12 5.28 -3.85
C ALA A 327 -7.08 6.34 -4.24
N ALA A 328 -6.35 6.91 -3.28
CA ALA A 328 -5.30 7.89 -3.57
C ALA A 328 -4.12 7.25 -4.33
N ILE A 329 -3.77 6.00 -4.01
CA ILE A 329 -2.68 5.27 -4.66
C ILE A 329 -3.11 4.80 -6.05
N ASN A 330 -4.30 4.21 -6.20
CA ASN A 330 -4.83 3.74 -7.50
C ASN A 330 -5.09 4.89 -8.49
N ASN A 331 -5.20 6.12 -8.03
CA ASN A 331 -5.31 7.32 -8.90
C ASN A 331 -3.94 7.94 -9.26
N LEU A 332 -2.82 7.34 -8.89
CA LEU A 332 -1.50 7.79 -9.36
C LEU A 332 -1.38 7.56 -10.88
N PRO A 333 -0.59 8.40 -11.58
CA PRO A 333 -0.49 8.37 -13.03
C PRO A 333 0.20 7.12 -13.58
#